data_2cfec053fe742dfcaceb50d028ca9ee1
#
_entry.id   2cfec053fe742dfcaceb50d028ca9ee1
#
_cell.length_a   1.000
_cell.length_b   1.000
_cell.length_c   1.000
_cell.angle_alpha   90.00
_cell.angle_beta   90.00
_cell.angle_gamma   90.00
#
_symmetry.space_group_name_H-M   'P 1'
#
loop_
_entity.id
_entity.type
_entity.pdbx_description
1 polymer ?
#
loop_
_entity_poly.entity_id
_entity_poly.type
_entity_poly.pdbx_seq_one_letter_code
_entity_poly.pdbx_strand_id
1 'polypeptide(L)'
;MDSVDVAIVGGGPAGSSAARAAAAEGADALVVEKGVPRADREGLGPDSTDAAGMLDYWLEVMNLDASEFPDDVILSTLDGAEFIGPNRQMTLEETGIDASYDHFGFAFHRARFDDWLRERAEDAGATYRIGTSVKRVETDTANGYTHTVELADGEEIVADALVLADGPQRTITTDALDQFMPEGRSVTEFIGANQANHIAYQEHRRIPEELYDPDYLKFWWGVMPGHTAYPWVFPNDDSVARVGLTMPIGVDLDQVEDREAYALLRPEDDQVPSGAVYLRRLLEREYPDYDLEDFPLVEDR
;
A
#
# COMPACT_ATOMS: atom_id res chain seq x y z
N MET A 1 30.86 5.36 -13.30
CA MET A 1 30.02 4.16 -13.44
C MET A 1 30.28 3.34 -12.19
N ASP A 2 29.30 3.30 -11.32
CA ASP A 2 29.40 2.52 -10.08
C ASP A 2 29.08 1.06 -10.40
N SER A 3 29.71 0.13 -9.71
CA SER A 3 29.47 -1.31 -9.88
C SER A 3 29.09 -1.89 -8.53
N VAL A 4 28.00 -2.64 -8.49
CA VAL A 4 27.45 -3.29 -7.29
C VAL A 4 27.08 -4.74 -7.60
N ASP A 5 26.91 -5.58 -6.58
CA ASP A 5 26.44 -6.95 -6.78
C ASP A 5 24.93 -6.96 -7.12
N VAL A 6 24.14 -6.12 -6.43
CA VAL A 6 22.68 -6.06 -6.59
C VAL A 6 22.20 -4.62 -6.71
N ALA A 7 21.60 -4.27 -7.84
CA ALA A 7 20.86 -3.02 -8.00
C ALA A 7 19.36 -3.25 -7.74
N ILE A 8 18.74 -2.36 -6.96
CA ILE A 8 17.34 -2.47 -6.55
C ILE A 8 16.61 -1.20 -6.97
N VAL A 9 15.60 -1.34 -7.80
CA VAL A 9 14.77 -0.25 -8.31
C VAL A 9 13.53 -0.09 -7.45
N GLY A 10 13.47 0.97 -6.66
CA GLY A 10 12.39 1.27 -5.71
C GLY A 10 12.73 0.86 -4.27
N GLY A 11 12.59 1.81 -3.34
CA GLY A 11 12.91 1.68 -1.91
C GLY A 11 11.68 1.50 -1.02
N GLY A 12 10.55 1.06 -1.57
CA GLY A 12 9.38 0.66 -0.78
C GLY A 12 9.59 -0.66 -0.03
N PRO A 13 8.57 -1.22 0.64
CA PRO A 13 8.71 -2.43 1.46
C PRO A 13 9.39 -3.60 0.75
N ALA A 14 9.04 -3.84 -0.52
CA ALA A 14 9.64 -4.93 -1.29
C ALA A 14 11.13 -4.70 -1.56
N GLY A 15 11.51 -3.48 -1.98
CA GLY A 15 12.90 -3.15 -2.27
C GLY A 15 13.77 -3.10 -1.03
N SER A 16 13.29 -2.51 0.06
CA SER A 16 14.01 -2.46 1.33
C SER A 16 14.20 -3.85 1.94
N SER A 17 13.20 -4.72 1.84
CA SER A 17 13.33 -6.12 2.29
C SER A 17 14.36 -6.90 1.45
N ALA A 18 14.34 -6.70 0.12
CA ALA A 18 15.34 -7.33 -0.76
C ALA A 18 16.75 -6.81 -0.49
N ALA A 19 16.90 -5.49 -0.29
CA ALA A 19 18.17 -4.85 0.04
C ALA A 19 18.76 -5.39 1.35
N ARG A 20 17.91 -5.47 2.40
CA ARG A 20 18.30 -6.05 3.68
C ARG A 20 18.79 -7.48 3.53
N ALA A 21 18.03 -8.31 2.81
CA ALA A 21 18.40 -9.71 2.61
C ALA A 21 19.72 -9.87 1.85
N ALA A 22 19.91 -9.12 0.77
CA ALA A 22 21.14 -9.15 -0.01
C ALA A 22 22.36 -8.68 0.80
N ALA A 23 22.24 -7.54 1.50
CA ALA A 23 23.32 -7.00 2.32
C ALA A 23 23.68 -7.90 3.51
N ALA A 24 22.68 -8.55 4.14
CA ALA A 24 22.91 -9.49 5.23
C ALA A 24 23.73 -10.73 4.80
N GLU A 25 23.65 -11.12 3.52
CA GLU A 25 24.48 -12.17 2.92
C GLU A 25 25.83 -11.65 2.41
N GLY A 26 26.12 -10.37 2.60
CA GLY A 26 27.40 -9.73 2.27
C GLY A 26 27.49 -9.20 0.84
N ALA A 27 26.39 -9.10 0.10
CA ALA A 27 26.36 -8.49 -1.20
C ALA A 27 26.40 -6.94 -1.10
N ASP A 28 27.11 -6.30 -2.04
CA ASP A 28 27.03 -4.85 -2.24
C ASP A 28 25.69 -4.51 -2.90
N ALA A 29 24.72 -4.09 -2.07
CA ALA A 29 23.35 -3.81 -2.47
C ALA A 29 23.06 -2.31 -2.51
N LEU A 30 22.63 -1.80 -3.67
CA LEU A 30 22.28 -0.40 -3.88
C LEU A 30 20.81 -0.25 -4.28
N VAL A 31 20.06 0.51 -3.49
CA VAL A 31 18.68 0.88 -3.78
C VAL A 31 18.63 2.26 -4.42
N VAL A 32 17.88 2.39 -5.51
CA VAL A 32 17.56 3.68 -6.14
C VAL A 32 16.09 3.98 -5.88
N GLU A 33 15.82 5.04 -5.10
CA GLU A 33 14.47 5.45 -4.69
C GLU A 33 14.19 6.90 -5.10
N LYS A 34 13.10 7.12 -5.81
CA LYS A 34 12.68 8.47 -6.27
C LYS A 34 12.11 9.34 -5.15
N GLY A 35 11.48 8.72 -4.17
CA GLY A 35 10.94 9.40 -3.00
C GLY A 35 12.04 9.78 -2.02
N VAL A 36 11.65 10.60 -1.05
CA VAL A 36 12.47 10.94 0.11
C VAL A 36 11.77 10.47 1.38
N PRO A 37 12.49 10.16 2.47
CA PRO A 37 11.91 9.83 3.76
C PRO A 37 10.89 10.87 4.20
N ARG A 38 9.89 10.47 4.97
CA ARG A 38 8.84 11.39 5.42
C ARG A 38 9.41 12.59 6.19
N ALA A 39 10.41 12.36 7.03
CA ALA A 39 11.07 13.42 7.81
C ALA A 39 11.71 14.50 6.92
N ASP A 40 12.04 14.19 5.69
CA ASP A 40 12.74 15.07 4.74
C ASP A 40 11.78 15.68 3.70
N ARG A 41 10.47 15.40 3.80
CA ARG A 41 9.47 15.92 2.85
C ARG A 41 8.97 17.29 3.28
N GLU A 42 8.87 18.20 2.30
CA GLU A 42 8.14 19.45 2.46
C GLU A 42 6.67 19.24 2.05
N GLY A 43 5.77 19.31 3.02
CA GLY A 43 4.32 19.17 2.81
C GLY A 43 3.80 17.73 2.77
N LEU A 44 2.47 17.61 2.71
CA LEU A 44 1.77 16.33 2.58
C LEU A 44 1.83 15.90 1.11
N GLY A 45 2.75 15.03 0.76
CA GLY A 45 2.77 14.39 -0.56
C GLY A 45 1.68 13.33 -0.69
N PRO A 46 1.32 12.93 -1.94
CA PRO A 46 0.49 11.77 -2.16
C PRO A 46 1.28 10.54 -1.72
N ASP A 47 0.95 10.05 -0.56
CA ASP A 47 1.61 8.95 0.08
C ASP A 47 0.63 7.78 0.18
N SER A 48 1.00 6.61 -0.29
CA SER A 48 0.25 5.38 -0.02
C SER A 48 0.36 4.94 1.44
N THR A 49 0.65 5.90 2.30
CA THR A 49 1.18 5.70 3.63
C THR A 49 0.15 5.28 4.65
N ASP A 50 -1.12 5.39 4.32
CA ASP A 50 -2.06 5.49 5.40
C ASP A 50 -2.96 4.28 5.64
N ALA A 51 -3.33 3.51 4.64
CA ALA A 51 -4.15 2.32 4.89
C ALA A 51 -3.25 1.16 5.31
N ALA A 52 -3.08 0.99 6.60
CA ALA A 52 -2.16 -0.02 7.08
C ALA A 52 -2.72 -0.79 8.25
N GLY A 53 -3.20 -1.98 7.96
CA GLY A 53 -3.43 -3.06 8.90
C GLY A 53 -2.50 -4.21 8.55
N MET A 54 -1.79 -4.74 9.52
CA MET A 54 -0.93 -5.92 9.39
C MET A 54 -1.49 -7.01 10.27
N LEU A 55 -1.72 -8.18 9.68
CA LEU A 55 -2.19 -9.35 10.40
C LEU A 55 -0.99 -10.18 10.88
N ASP A 56 -1.20 -10.99 11.90
CA ASP A 56 -0.18 -11.84 12.52
C ASP A 56 0.64 -12.65 11.51
N TYR A 57 -0.01 -13.28 10.53
CA TYR A 57 0.67 -14.12 9.54
C TYR A 57 1.66 -13.36 8.66
N TRP A 58 1.48 -12.04 8.46
CA TRP A 58 2.45 -11.24 7.70
C TRP A 58 3.78 -11.12 8.41
N LEU A 59 3.77 -11.08 9.75
CA LEU A 59 5.00 -11.09 10.54
C LEU A 59 5.80 -12.36 10.28
N GLU A 60 5.12 -13.52 10.28
CA GLU A 60 5.75 -14.81 9.97
C GLU A 60 6.32 -14.85 8.55
N VAL A 61 5.52 -14.42 7.55
CA VAL A 61 5.94 -14.41 6.14
C VAL A 61 7.15 -13.50 5.91
N MET A 62 7.19 -12.35 6.57
CA MET A 62 8.28 -11.38 6.45
C MET A 62 9.45 -11.65 7.41
N ASN A 63 9.33 -12.65 8.28
CA ASN A 63 10.29 -12.95 9.34
C ASN A 63 10.60 -11.71 10.18
N LEU A 64 9.53 -11.08 10.69
CA LEU A 64 9.56 -9.92 11.56
C LEU A 64 9.05 -10.29 12.95
N ASP A 65 9.67 -9.72 13.97
CA ASP A 65 9.17 -9.76 15.35
C ASP A 65 8.54 -8.39 15.65
N ALA A 66 7.30 -8.40 16.16
CA ALA A 66 6.60 -7.17 16.53
C ALA A 66 7.34 -6.34 17.58
N SER A 67 8.15 -6.98 18.42
CA SER A 67 9.00 -6.29 19.42
C SER A 67 10.16 -5.49 18.81
N GLU A 68 10.47 -5.70 17.54
CA GLU A 68 11.51 -4.95 16.82
C GLU A 68 10.99 -3.62 16.27
N PHE A 69 9.66 -3.40 16.23
CA PHE A 69 9.11 -2.15 15.72
C PHE A 69 9.35 -0.98 16.67
N PRO A 70 9.69 0.20 16.16
CA PRO A 70 9.68 1.42 16.95
C PRO A 70 8.29 1.71 17.53
N ASP A 71 8.27 2.34 18.71
CA ASP A 71 7.03 2.67 19.43
C ASP A 71 6.02 3.50 18.59
N ASP A 72 6.51 4.24 17.59
CA ASP A 72 5.71 5.10 16.72
C ASP A 72 5.21 4.40 15.44
N VAL A 73 5.46 3.11 15.27
CA VAL A 73 4.98 2.31 14.14
C VAL A 73 3.60 1.74 14.43
N ILE A 74 3.40 1.07 15.55
CA ILE A 74 2.13 0.45 15.91
C ILE A 74 1.21 1.52 16.52
N LEU A 75 0.02 1.69 15.93
CA LEU A 75 -0.97 2.67 16.36
C LEU A 75 -2.08 2.06 17.21
N SER A 76 -2.50 0.84 16.87
CA SER A 76 -3.52 0.11 17.61
C SER A 76 -3.33 -1.38 17.41
N THR A 77 -3.43 -2.16 18.48
CA THR A 77 -3.48 -3.61 18.44
C THR A 77 -4.88 -4.05 18.08
N LEU A 78 -5.01 -5.07 17.24
CA LEU A 78 -6.28 -5.56 16.72
C LEU A 78 -6.60 -6.93 17.27
N ASP A 79 -7.83 -7.11 17.72
CA ASP A 79 -8.39 -8.39 18.10
C ASP A 79 -9.12 -9.09 16.94
N GLY A 80 -9.42 -8.35 15.87
CA GLY A 80 -10.06 -8.95 14.72
C GLY A 80 -10.40 -8.01 13.56
N ALA A 81 -11.20 -8.54 12.64
CA ALA A 81 -11.76 -7.81 11.52
C ALA A 81 -13.24 -8.15 11.31
N GLU A 82 -14.05 -7.13 11.09
CA GLU A 82 -15.46 -7.24 10.77
C GLU A 82 -15.72 -7.05 9.27
N PHE A 83 -16.39 -8.01 8.66
CA PHE A 83 -16.83 -7.97 7.28
C PHE A 83 -18.34 -7.82 7.23
N ILE A 84 -18.80 -6.64 6.83
CA ILE A 84 -20.20 -6.23 6.87
C ILE A 84 -20.76 -6.20 5.44
N GLY A 85 -21.66 -7.13 5.17
CA GLY A 85 -22.39 -7.19 3.90
C GLY A 85 -23.83 -6.67 4.04
N PRO A 86 -24.59 -6.57 2.93
CA PRO A 86 -25.96 -6.05 2.96
C PRO A 86 -26.92 -6.85 3.87
N ASN A 87 -26.67 -8.13 4.04
CA ASN A 87 -27.58 -9.05 4.74
C ASN A 87 -26.90 -9.91 5.80
N ARG A 88 -25.58 -9.85 5.91
CA ARG A 88 -24.80 -10.68 6.83
C ARG A 88 -23.54 -9.95 7.26
N GLN A 89 -23.13 -10.26 8.47
CA GLN A 89 -21.85 -9.84 9.03
C GLN A 89 -21.06 -11.06 9.46
N MET A 90 -19.74 -10.97 9.39
CA MET A 90 -18.81 -11.98 9.86
C MET A 90 -17.66 -11.27 10.58
N THR A 91 -17.28 -11.79 11.74
CA THR A 91 -16.10 -11.36 12.47
C THR A 91 -15.05 -12.45 12.41
N LEU A 92 -13.82 -12.08 12.13
CA LEU A 92 -12.65 -12.95 12.18
C LEU A 92 -11.76 -12.46 13.32
N GLU A 93 -11.46 -13.34 14.26
CA GLU A 93 -10.62 -13.09 15.44
C GLU A 93 -9.34 -13.93 15.41
N GLU A 94 -9.23 -14.82 14.43
CA GLU A 94 -8.06 -15.68 14.22
C GLU A 94 -7.78 -15.81 12.73
N THR A 95 -6.50 -15.76 12.34
CA THR A 95 -6.08 -16.01 10.95
C THR A 95 -5.96 -17.50 10.64
N GLY A 96 -5.99 -18.35 11.68
CA GLY A 96 -5.92 -19.80 11.56
C GLY A 96 -4.50 -20.34 11.37
N ILE A 97 -3.48 -19.54 11.61
CA ILE A 97 -2.08 -19.95 11.70
C ILE A 97 -1.57 -19.91 13.13
N ASP A 98 -0.50 -20.63 13.40
CA ASP A 98 0.23 -20.59 14.68
C ASP A 98 1.31 -19.49 14.54
N ALA A 99 0.92 -18.24 14.78
CA ALA A 99 1.80 -17.08 14.68
C ALA A 99 2.46 -16.77 16.03
N SER A 100 3.63 -16.13 15.95
CA SER A 100 4.37 -15.68 17.13
C SER A 100 3.78 -14.45 17.81
N TYR A 101 2.86 -13.75 17.12
CA TYR A 101 2.18 -12.57 17.63
C TYR A 101 0.86 -12.94 18.26
N ASP A 102 0.66 -12.54 19.53
CA ASP A 102 -0.47 -12.96 20.37
C ASP A 102 -1.82 -12.31 20.02
N HIS A 103 -1.86 -11.40 19.03
CA HIS A 103 -3.05 -10.68 18.59
C HIS A 103 -3.35 -10.97 17.12
N PHE A 104 -4.57 -10.69 16.69
CA PHE A 104 -4.98 -10.82 15.29
C PHE A 104 -4.12 -9.99 14.33
N GLY A 105 -3.66 -8.83 14.80
CA GLY A 105 -2.83 -7.93 14.02
C GLY A 105 -2.68 -6.57 14.69
N PHE A 106 -2.33 -5.57 13.89
CA PHE A 106 -2.25 -4.18 14.34
C PHE A 106 -2.50 -3.20 13.19
N ALA A 107 -3.03 -2.03 13.52
CA ALA A 107 -3.00 -0.87 12.66
C ALA A 107 -1.66 -0.14 12.86
N PHE A 108 -1.06 0.36 11.78
CA PHE A 108 0.26 0.93 11.86
C PHE A 108 0.46 2.18 11.00
N HIS A 109 1.47 2.96 11.37
CA HIS A 109 1.88 4.14 10.63
C HIS A 109 2.75 3.72 9.44
N ARG A 110 2.17 3.66 8.24
CA ARG A 110 2.80 3.10 7.06
C ARG A 110 4.10 3.81 6.67
N ALA A 111 4.12 5.14 6.69
CA ALA A 111 5.33 5.89 6.33
C ALA A 111 6.49 5.60 7.30
N ARG A 112 6.21 5.54 8.60
CA ARG A 112 7.22 5.21 9.61
C ARG A 112 7.70 3.78 9.48
N PHE A 113 6.80 2.86 9.16
CA PHE A 113 7.16 1.48 8.86
C PHE A 113 8.08 1.37 7.63
N ASP A 114 7.76 2.09 6.56
CA ASP A 114 8.60 2.09 5.35
C ASP A 114 10.00 2.67 5.65
N ASP A 115 10.10 3.75 6.43
CA ASP A 115 11.37 4.32 6.87
C ASP A 115 12.15 3.34 7.74
N TRP A 116 11.49 2.64 8.66
CA TRP A 116 12.12 1.61 9.50
C TRP A 116 12.64 0.42 8.68
N LEU A 117 11.92 -0.04 7.67
CA LEU A 117 12.42 -1.09 6.78
C LEU A 117 13.69 -0.66 6.04
N ARG A 118 13.76 0.60 5.63
CA ARG A 118 14.96 1.18 5.04
C ARG A 118 16.13 1.22 6.05
N GLU A 119 15.88 1.74 7.25
CA GLU A 119 16.87 1.80 8.33
C GLU A 119 17.47 0.41 8.60
N ARG A 120 16.64 -0.62 8.66
CA ARG A 120 17.10 -2.02 8.80
C ARG A 120 17.95 -2.50 7.63
N ALA A 121 17.65 -2.07 6.42
CA ALA A 121 18.46 -2.43 5.26
C ALA A 121 19.82 -1.71 5.28
N GLU A 122 19.84 -0.43 5.66
CA GLU A 122 21.08 0.35 5.85
C GLU A 122 21.94 -0.23 6.98
N ASP A 123 21.34 -0.62 8.09
CA ASP A 123 22.02 -1.30 9.21
C ASP A 123 22.64 -2.65 8.79
N ALA A 124 22.03 -3.34 7.84
CA ALA A 124 22.57 -4.56 7.26
C ALA A 124 23.70 -4.30 6.24
N GLY A 125 23.93 -3.05 5.85
CA GLY A 125 25.00 -2.64 4.92
C GLY A 125 24.52 -2.24 3.53
N ALA A 126 23.20 -2.21 3.26
CA ALA A 126 22.69 -1.69 1.99
C ALA A 126 22.89 -0.18 1.87
N THR A 127 23.07 0.31 0.66
CA THR A 127 23.20 1.74 0.36
C THR A 127 21.98 2.24 -0.40
N TYR A 128 21.66 3.55 -0.26
CA TYR A 128 20.51 4.15 -0.90
C TYR A 128 20.89 5.41 -1.68
N ARG A 129 20.34 5.55 -2.88
CA ARG A 129 20.26 6.81 -3.63
C ARG A 129 18.82 7.31 -3.57
N ILE A 130 18.57 8.17 -2.62
CA ILE A 130 17.26 8.80 -2.36
C ILE A 130 17.05 10.00 -3.29
N GLY A 131 15.79 10.29 -3.65
CA GLY A 131 15.42 11.42 -4.51
C GLY A 131 15.89 11.24 -5.97
N THR A 132 16.24 10.02 -6.37
CA THR A 132 16.79 9.69 -7.68
C THR A 132 15.88 8.71 -8.41
N SER A 133 15.48 9.05 -9.62
CA SER A 133 14.65 8.17 -10.44
C SER A 133 15.51 7.32 -11.38
N VAL A 134 15.15 6.05 -11.49
CA VAL A 134 15.63 5.20 -12.59
C VAL A 134 14.87 5.59 -13.86
N LYS A 135 15.59 5.77 -14.95
CA LYS A 135 15.04 6.10 -16.26
C LYS A 135 14.77 4.83 -17.07
N ARG A 136 15.69 3.91 -17.08
CA ARG A 136 15.57 2.60 -17.72
C ARG A 136 16.62 1.61 -17.21
N VAL A 137 16.45 0.35 -17.58
CA VAL A 137 17.41 -0.72 -17.35
C VAL A 137 17.71 -1.42 -18.67
N GLU A 138 18.97 -1.69 -18.95
CA GLU A 138 19.40 -2.55 -20.05
C GLU A 138 20.10 -3.80 -19.50
N THR A 139 19.82 -4.96 -20.09
CA THR A 139 20.44 -6.22 -19.69
C THR A 139 21.22 -6.83 -20.84
N ASP A 140 22.53 -6.98 -20.66
CA ASP A 140 23.37 -7.76 -21.57
C ASP A 140 23.35 -9.23 -21.15
N THR A 141 22.94 -10.10 -22.07
CA THR A 141 22.87 -11.56 -21.86
C THR A 141 23.98 -12.32 -22.58
N ALA A 142 24.90 -11.62 -23.30
CA ALA A 142 25.88 -12.26 -24.16
C ALA A 142 26.99 -12.98 -23.38
N ASN A 143 27.38 -12.44 -22.21
CA ASN A 143 28.45 -12.98 -21.38
C ASN A 143 28.04 -13.24 -19.93
N GLY A 144 26.82 -13.64 -19.69
CA GLY A 144 26.17 -13.67 -18.41
C GLY A 144 25.11 -12.58 -18.36
N TYR A 145 24.48 -12.40 -17.21
CA TYR A 145 23.57 -11.28 -17.03
C TYR A 145 24.34 -10.12 -16.41
N THR A 146 24.37 -9.00 -17.10
CA THR A 146 24.88 -7.72 -16.56
C THR A 146 23.84 -6.66 -16.81
N HIS A 147 23.43 -5.99 -15.75
CA HIS A 147 22.38 -4.99 -15.78
C HIS A 147 22.99 -3.59 -15.70
N THR A 148 22.61 -2.72 -16.62
CA THR A 148 22.96 -1.29 -16.57
C THR A 148 21.73 -0.50 -16.23
N VAL A 149 21.71 0.15 -15.08
CA VAL A 149 20.64 1.00 -14.59
C VAL A 149 20.98 2.46 -14.89
N GLU A 150 20.28 3.07 -15.84
CA GLU A 150 20.41 4.49 -16.20
C GLU A 150 19.55 5.34 -15.27
N LEU A 151 20.14 6.30 -14.61
CA LEU A 151 19.46 7.25 -13.73
C LEU A 151 18.96 8.49 -14.50
N ALA A 152 18.02 9.22 -13.93
CA ALA A 152 17.45 10.41 -14.56
C ALA A 152 18.46 11.56 -14.73
N ASP A 153 19.50 11.62 -13.93
CA ASP A 153 20.63 12.58 -14.03
C ASP A 153 21.69 12.17 -15.05
N GLY A 154 21.56 11.00 -15.65
CA GLY A 154 22.48 10.46 -16.67
C GLY A 154 23.64 9.64 -16.09
N GLU A 155 23.69 9.42 -14.78
CA GLU A 155 24.62 8.45 -14.20
C GLU A 155 24.16 7.01 -14.51
N GLU A 156 25.11 6.08 -14.46
CA GLU A 156 24.86 4.65 -14.70
C GLU A 156 25.42 3.81 -13.55
N ILE A 157 24.66 2.79 -13.19
CA ILE A 157 25.03 1.75 -12.23
C ILE A 157 25.09 0.42 -12.98
N VAL A 158 26.14 -0.34 -12.79
CA VAL A 158 26.26 -1.70 -13.33
C VAL A 158 26.09 -2.70 -12.19
N ALA A 159 25.29 -3.74 -12.42
CA ALA A 159 25.00 -4.76 -11.42
C ALA A 159 24.99 -6.17 -12.02
N ASP A 160 25.38 -7.15 -11.21
CA ASP A 160 25.30 -8.57 -11.56
C ASP A 160 23.89 -9.14 -11.38
N ALA A 161 23.12 -8.56 -10.45
CA ALA A 161 21.72 -8.90 -10.22
C ALA A 161 20.84 -7.65 -10.12
N LEU A 162 19.57 -7.79 -10.53
CA LEU A 162 18.59 -6.70 -10.55
C LEU A 162 17.31 -7.10 -9.82
N VAL A 163 16.86 -6.24 -8.91
CA VAL A 163 15.55 -6.35 -8.27
C VAL A 163 14.66 -5.20 -8.77
N LEU A 164 13.54 -5.56 -9.38
CA LEU A 164 12.53 -4.61 -9.86
C LEU A 164 11.42 -4.51 -8.82
N ALA A 165 11.44 -3.43 -8.04
CA ALA A 165 10.50 -3.14 -6.95
C ALA A 165 9.86 -1.74 -7.08
N ASP A 166 9.62 -1.30 -8.32
CA ASP A 166 9.15 0.04 -8.70
C ASP A 166 7.65 0.28 -8.43
N GLY A 167 7.02 -0.64 -7.69
CA GLY A 167 5.66 -0.50 -7.17
C GLY A 167 4.56 -0.80 -8.20
N PRO A 168 3.30 -0.40 -7.92
CA PRO A 168 2.14 -0.85 -8.69
C PRO A 168 2.10 -0.31 -10.12
N GLN A 169 2.77 0.79 -10.41
CA GLN A 169 2.83 1.34 -11.78
C GLN A 169 3.72 0.51 -12.70
N ARG A 170 4.73 -0.19 -12.18
CA ARG A 170 5.57 -1.14 -12.91
C ARG A 170 6.19 -0.58 -14.20
N THR A 171 6.51 0.72 -14.23
CA THR A 171 7.02 1.37 -15.44
C THR A 171 8.39 0.82 -15.83
N ILE A 172 9.31 0.76 -14.88
CA ILE A 172 10.65 0.22 -15.10
C ILE A 172 10.62 -1.30 -15.25
N THR A 173 9.80 -1.98 -14.42
CA THR A 173 9.60 -3.43 -14.53
C THR A 173 9.14 -3.84 -15.93
N THR A 174 8.13 -3.14 -16.49
CA THR A 174 7.60 -3.47 -17.82
C THR A 174 8.65 -3.27 -18.90
N ASP A 175 9.35 -2.13 -18.90
CA ASP A 175 10.39 -1.81 -19.88
C ASP A 175 11.56 -2.80 -19.80
N ALA A 176 12.01 -3.13 -18.59
CA ALA A 176 13.09 -4.09 -18.39
C ALA A 176 12.73 -5.51 -18.85
N LEU A 177 11.49 -5.96 -18.59
CA LEU A 177 11.06 -7.29 -18.98
C LEU A 177 10.72 -7.41 -20.47
N ASP A 178 10.31 -6.32 -21.12
CA ASP A 178 10.04 -6.30 -22.57
C ASP A 178 11.28 -6.66 -23.41
N GLN A 179 12.50 -6.43 -22.88
CA GLN A 179 13.75 -6.83 -23.55
C GLN A 179 13.86 -8.35 -23.77
N PHE A 180 13.16 -9.15 -23.00
CA PHE A 180 13.13 -10.62 -23.08
C PHE A 180 11.93 -11.16 -23.86
N MET A 181 11.04 -10.26 -24.32
CA MET A 181 9.88 -10.68 -25.07
C MET A 181 10.20 -10.88 -26.56
N PRO A 182 9.51 -11.79 -27.25
CA PRO A 182 9.61 -11.91 -28.69
C PRO A 182 9.25 -10.59 -29.40
N GLU A 183 9.83 -10.36 -30.56
CA GLU A 183 9.55 -9.17 -31.37
C GLU A 183 8.03 -8.96 -31.57
N GLY A 184 7.54 -7.76 -31.27
CA GLY A 184 6.13 -7.39 -31.38
C GLY A 184 5.25 -7.84 -30.22
N ARG A 185 5.81 -8.42 -29.18
CA ARG A 185 5.11 -8.79 -27.94
C ARG A 185 5.53 -7.91 -26.79
N SER A 186 4.66 -7.76 -25.80
CA SER A 186 4.98 -7.07 -24.54
C SER A 186 4.63 -7.92 -23.34
N VAL A 187 5.39 -7.77 -22.26
CA VAL A 187 5.11 -8.43 -20.98
C VAL A 187 3.76 -8.02 -20.40
N THR A 188 3.24 -6.87 -20.79
CA THR A 188 1.90 -6.40 -20.40
C THR A 188 0.76 -7.31 -20.85
N GLU A 189 1.00 -8.16 -21.85
CA GLU A 189 0.04 -9.20 -22.25
C GLU A 189 -0.15 -10.27 -21.17
N PHE A 190 0.81 -10.41 -20.25
CA PHE A 190 0.80 -11.40 -19.17
C PHE A 190 0.54 -10.79 -17.79
N ILE A 191 1.14 -9.65 -17.50
CA ILE A 191 1.03 -9.00 -16.18
C ILE A 191 0.03 -7.82 -16.15
N GLY A 192 -0.66 -7.58 -17.26
CA GLY A 192 -1.58 -6.46 -17.44
C GLY A 192 -0.86 -5.13 -17.74
N ALA A 193 -1.62 -4.17 -18.23
CA ALA A 193 -1.11 -2.86 -18.60
C ALA A 193 -0.68 -2.03 -17.38
N ASN A 194 0.21 -1.05 -17.60
CA ASN A 194 0.66 -0.06 -16.60
C ASN A 194 -0.42 0.99 -16.30
N GLN A 195 -1.64 0.56 -16.01
CA GLN A 195 -2.74 1.46 -15.68
C GLN A 195 -3.31 1.06 -14.33
N ALA A 196 -3.51 2.05 -13.48
CA ALA A 196 -4.28 1.84 -12.27
C ALA A 196 -5.70 1.42 -12.64
N ASN A 197 -6.16 0.31 -12.09
CA ASN A 197 -7.51 -0.20 -12.28
C ASN A 197 -8.42 0.11 -11.09
N HIS A 198 -7.84 0.55 -9.99
CA HIS A 198 -8.53 0.99 -8.78
C HIS A 198 -7.93 2.29 -8.27
N ILE A 199 -8.77 3.07 -7.61
CA ILE A 199 -8.35 4.20 -6.77
C ILE A 199 -8.71 3.90 -5.33
N ALA A 200 -7.88 4.40 -4.42
CA ALA A 200 -8.20 4.48 -3.01
C ALA A 200 -8.40 5.95 -2.63
N TYR A 201 -9.33 6.21 -1.75
CA TYR A 201 -9.56 7.51 -1.12
C TYR A 201 -9.77 7.30 0.36
N GLN A 202 -9.17 8.14 1.20
CA GLN A 202 -9.28 7.99 2.63
C GLN A 202 -9.16 9.34 3.33
N GLU A 203 -9.74 9.42 4.51
CA GLU A 203 -9.75 10.57 5.40
C GLU A 203 -9.38 10.11 6.81
N HIS A 204 -8.60 10.91 7.52
CA HIS A 204 -8.47 10.77 8.96
C HIS A 204 -9.62 11.51 9.62
N ARG A 205 -10.40 10.81 10.41
CA ARG A 205 -11.52 11.39 11.14
C ARG A 205 -11.45 11.05 12.61
N ARG A 206 -11.74 12.03 13.46
CA ARG A 206 -11.97 11.77 14.87
C ARG A 206 -13.33 11.14 15.04
N ILE A 207 -13.38 10.00 15.68
CA ILE A 207 -14.61 9.26 15.98
C ILE A 207 -15.05 9.61 17.39
N PRO A 208 -16.35 9.88 17.65
CA PRO A 208 -16.86 10.02 19.02
C PRO A 208 -16.42 8.85 19.90
N GLU A 209 -16.01 9.14 21.14
CA GLU A 209 -15.39 8.14 22.03
C GLU A 209 -16.30 6.90 22.23
N GLU A 210 -17.59 7.11 22.31
CA GLU A 210 -18.60 6.06 22.48
C GLU A 210 -18.81 5.17 21.24
N LEU A 211 -18.33 5.61 20.06
CA LEU A 211 -18.41 4.89 18.79
C LEU A 211 -17.06 4.33 18.36
N TYR A 212 -16.00 4.81 18.98
CA TYR A 212 -14.64 4.43 18.62
C TYR A 212 -14.37 3.00 19.07
N ASP A 213 -13.99 2.17 18.12
CA ASP A 213 -13.63 0.78 18.33
C ASP A 213 -12.15 0.61 17.93
N PRO A 214 -11.24 0.50 18.90
CA PRO A 214 -9.81 0.38 18.64
C PRO A 214 -9.37 -1.01 18.21
N ASP A 215 -10.24 -2.03 18.40
CA ASP A 215 -9.83 -3.43 18.39
C ASP A 215 -10.15 -4.12 17.05
N TYR A 216 -11.01 -3.51 16.22
CA TYR A 216 -11.45 -4.15 14.98
C TYR A 216 -11.25 -3.30 13.74
N LEU A 217 -10.71 -3.92 12.66
CA LEU A 217 -10.83 -3.40 11.31
C LEU A 217 -12.25 -3.63 10.80
N LYS A 218 -12.85 -2.66 10.13
CA LYS A 218 -14.21 -2.80 9.59
C LYS A 218 -14.21 -2.61 8.07
N PHE A 219 -14.89 -3.52 7.37
CA PHE A 219 -15.00 -3.54 5.91
C PHE A 219 -16.45 -3.73 5.49
N TRP A 220 -16.94 -2.88 4.60
CA TRP A 220 -18.30 -2.99 4.05
C TRP A 220 -18.27 -3.48 2.62
N TRP A 221 -18.79 -4.67 2.39
CA TRP A 221 -18.82 -5.30 1.08
C TRP A 221 -20.21 -5.23 0.45
N GLY A 222 -20.29 -5.02 -0.89
CA GLY A 222 -21.55 -4.99 -1.62
C GLY A 222 -22.42 -3.78 -1.34
N VAL A 223 -21.85 -2.69 -0.81
CA VAL A 223 -22.56 -1.44 -0.51
C VAL A 223 -22.39 -0.38 -1.61
N MET A 224 -21.44 -0.59 -2.50
CA MET A 224 -21.13 0.27 -3.64
C MET A 224 -20.79 -0.58 -4.88
N PRO A 225 -21.02 -0.08 -6.12
CA PRO A 225 -20.80 -0.85 -7.33
C PRO A 225 -19.32 -1.05 -7.62
N GLY A 226 -19.02 -2.20 -8.24
CA GLY A 226 -17.70 -2.58 -8.70
C GLY A 226 -17.19 -3.83 -7.98
N HIS A 227 -16.48 -4.67 -8.73
CA HIS A 227 -15.77 -5.80 -8.16
C HIS A 227 -14.65 -5.27 -7.27
N THR A 228 -14.50 -5.81 -6.07
CA THR A 228 -13.50 -5.38 -5.09
C THR A 228 -13.64 -3.93 -4.61
N ALA A 229 -14.83 -3.34 -4.77
CA ALA A 229 -15.16 -2.03 -4.22
C ALA A 229 -15.67 -2.19 -2.78
N TYR A 230 -15.02 -1.53 -1.84
CA TYR A 230 -15.43 -1.57 -0.43
C TYR A 230 -14.90 -0.37 0.35
N PRO A 231 -15.69 0.23 1.24
CA PRO A 231 -15.21 1.11 2.29
C PRO A 231 -14.61 0.34 3.45
N TRP A 232 -13.81 1.06 4.26
CA TRP A 232 -13.23 0.56 5.51
C TRP A 232 -13.19 1.62 6.60
N VAL A 233 -13.08 1.16 7.84
CA VAL A 233 -12.64 1.95 9.00
C VAL A 233 -11.52 1.20 9.68
N PHE A 234 -10.37 1.85 9.81
CA PHE A 234 -9.19 1.33 10.51
C PHE A 234 -8.91 2.24 11.69
N PRO A 235 -8.85 1.68 12.90
CA PRO A 235 -8.52 2.48 14.08
C PRO A 235 -7.06 2.95 14.03
N ASN A 236 -6.85 4.16 14.54
CA ASN A 236 -5.55 4.69 14.87
C ASN A 236 -5.46 4.85 16.39
N ASP A 237 -4.56 5.71 16.84
CA ASP A 237 -4.51 6.21 18.21
C ASP A 237 -5.47 7.39 18.42
N ASP A 238 -5.68 7.82 19.68
CA ASP A 238 -6.39 9.04 20.07
C ASP A 238 -7.83 9.20 19.52
N SER A 239 -8.58 8.11 19.42
CA SER A 239 -9.93 8.09 18.83
C SER A 239 -9.98 8.63 17.39
N VAL A 240 -8.89 8.55 16.66
CA VAL A 240 -8.84 8.82 15.23
C VAL A 240 -8.95 7.51 14.47
N ALA A 241 -9.71 7.51 13.39
CA ALA A 241 -9.77 6.39 12.46
C ALA A 241 -9.50 6.84 11.03
N ARG A 242 -8.97 5.92 10.24
CA ARG A 242 -8.89 6.04 8.79
C ARG A 242 -10.18 5.52 8.20
N VAL A 243 -10.99 6.42 7.71
CA VAL A 243 -12.21 6.11 6.98
C VAL A 243 -11.89 6.20 5.50
N GLY A 244 -11.95 5.09 4.81
CA GLY A 244 -11.50 5.03 3.43
C GLY A 244 -12.32 4.08 2.58
N LEU A 245 -11.97 4.01 1.31
CA LEU A 245 -12.54 3.07 0.35
C LEU A 245 -11.56 2.78 -0.78
N THR A 246 -11.79 1.65 -1.45
CA THR A 246 -11.25 1.40 -2.78
C THR A 246 -12.39 1.18 -3.77
N MET A 247 -12.20 1.63 -5.00
CA MET A 247 -13.17 1.41 -6.07
C MET A 247 -12.47 1.29 -7.43
N PRO A 248 -13.00 0.49 -8.36
CA PRO A 248 -12.47 0.39 -9.71
C PRO A 248 -12.68 1.71 -10.47
N ILE A 249 -11.73 2.00 -11.37
CA ILE A 249 -11.80 3.14 -12.29
C ILE A 249 -12.68 2.76 -13.48
N GLY A 250 -13.49 3.72 -13.95
CA GLY A 250 -14.27 3.57 -15.19
C GLY A 250 -15.57 2.77 -15.00
N VAL A 251 -16.09 2.65 -13.81
CA VAL A 251 -17.44 2.12 -13.58
C VAL A 251 -18.45 3.06 -14.25
N ASP A 252 -19.25 2.49 -15.14
CA ASP A 252 -20.37 3.17 -15.81
C ASP A 252 -21.67 2.76 -15.11
N LEU A 253 -22.33 3.71 -14.45
CA LEU A 253 -23.56 3.42 -13.73
C LEU A 253 -24.69 2.94 -14.63
N ASP A 254 -24.71 3.30 -15.91
CA ASP A 254 -25.73 2.83 -16.86
C ASP A 254 -25.62 1.31 -17.12
N GLN A 255 -24.46 0.73 -16.84
CA GLN A 255 -24.21 -0.70 -16.98
C GLN A 255 -24.34 -1.47 -15.64
N VAL A 256 -24.59 -0.76 -14.54
CA VAL A 256 -24.76 -1.39 -13.23
C VAL A 256 -26.20 -1.88 -13.11
N GLU A 257 -26.33 -3.21 -13.05
CA GLU A 257 -27.61 -3.86 -12.72
C GLU A 257 -27.95 -3.68 -11.24
N ASP A 258 -29.23 -3.67 -10.90
CA ASP A 258 -29.73 -3.61 -9.52
C ASP A 258 -29.09 -2.48 -8.67
N ARG A 259 -29.03 -1.27 -9.20
CA ARG A 259 -28.44 -0.10 -8.52
C ARG A 259 -29.00 0.11 -7.09
N GLU A 260 -30.27 -0.26 -6.86
CA GLU A 260 -30.92 -0.15 -5.56
C GLU A 260 -30.36 -1.13 -4.52
N ALA A 261 -29.64 -2.16 -4.94
CA ALA A 261 -28.97 -3.09 -4.03
C ALA A 261 -27.74 -2.46 -3.35
N TYR A 262 -27.18 -1.41 -3.94
CA TYR A 262 -25.99 -0.73 -3.41
C TYR A 262 -26.40 0.41 -2.46
N ALA A 263 -26.32 0.15 -1.16
CA ALA A 263 -26.80 1.06 -0.13
C ALA A 263 -26.16 2.46 -0.11
N LEU A 264 -24.97 2.62 -0.72
CA LEU A 264 -24.30 3.91 -0.84
C LEU A 264 -24.56 4.63 -2.17
N LEU A 265 -25.33 4.02 -3.11
CA LEU A 265 -25.89 4.73 -4.25
C LEU A 265 -27.24 5.36 -3.91
N ARG A 266 -27.55 6.47 -4.55
CA ARG A 266 -28.85 7.12 -4.50
C ARG A 266 -29.51 7.10 -5.88
N PRO A 267 -30.85 7.10 -5.97
CA PRO A 267 -31.55 7.10 -7.24
C PRO A 267 -31.20 8.28 -8.16
N GLU A 268 -30.85 9.42 -7.57
CA GLU A 268 -30.45 10.64 -8.26
C GLU A 268 -29.00 10.65 -8.78
N ASP A 269 -28.17 9.65 -8.44
CA ASP A 269 -26.81 9.59 -8.95
C ASP A 269 -26.81 9.28 -10.46
N ASP A 270 -26.29 10.19 -11.25
CA ASP A 270 -26.12 10.05 -12.70
C ASP A 270 -24.71 9.56 -13.06
N GLN A 271 -23.76 9.62 -12.12
CA GLN A 271 -22.39 9.12 -12.23
C GLN A 271 -21.93 8.54 -10.91
N VAL A 272 -20.83 7.76 -10.95
CA VAL A 272 -20.23 7.21 -9.73
C VAL A 272 -19.83 8.34 -8.78
N PRO A 273 -20.37 8.36 -7.55
CA PRO A 273 -20.00 9.35 -6.55
C PRO A 273 -18.50 9.39 -6.27
N SER A 274 -17.99 10.56 -5.90
CA SER A 274 -16.59 10.67 -5.44
C SER A 274 -16.37 9.91 -4.12
N GLY A 275 -15.11 9.59 -3.82
CA GLY A 275 -14.74 8.94 -2.57
C GLY A 275 -15.30 9.66 -1.34
N ALA A 276 -15.14 10.98 -1.27
CA ALA A 276 -15.66 11.79 -0.16
C ALA A 276 -17.19 11.69 0.00
N VAL A 277 -17.94 11.60 -1.11
CA VAL A 277 -19.40 11.41 -1.06
C VAL A 277 -19.76 10.04 -0.53
N TYR A 278 -19.07 9.00 -0.97
CA TYR A 278 -19.29 7.65 -0.45
C TYR A 278 -18.98 7.54 1.04
N LEU A 279 -17.86 8.11 1.51
CA LEU A 279 -17.51 8.07 2.94
C LEU A 279 -18.53 8.82 3.81
N ARG A 280 -19.00 9.99 3.36
CA ARG A 280 -20.08 10.68 4.05
C ARG A 280 -21.34 9.81 4.16
N ARG A 281 -21.78 9.18 3.06
CA ARG A 281 -22.96 8.30 3.05
C ARG A 281 -22.77 7.05 3.92
N LEU A 282 -21.55 6.53 4.01
CA LEU A 282 -21.22 5.46 4.92
C LEU A 282 -21.44 5.89 6.37
N LEU A 283 -20.88 7.02 6.78
CA LEU A 283 -21.04 7.54 8.15
C LEU A 283 -22.49 7.85 8.48
N GLU A 284 -23.23 8.52 7.59
CA GLU A 284 -24.68 8.80 7.73
C GLU A 284 -25.49 7.51 7.92
N ARG A 285 -25.11 6.43 7.26
CA ARG A 285 -25.80 5.15 7.34
C ARG A 285 -25.49 4.38 8.61
N GLU A 286 -24.20 4.28 8.93
CA GLU A 286 -23.75 3.46 10.08
C GLU A 286 -23.99 4.16 11.42
N TYR A 287 -24.07 5.49 11.41
CA TYR A 287 -24.26 6.32 12.60
C TYR A 287 -25.42 7.33 12.41
N PRO A 288 -26.68 6.84 12.26
CA PRO A 288 -27.81 7.69 11.89
C PRO A 288 -28.22 8.74 12.95
N ASP A 289 -27.74 8.60 14.18
CA ASP A 289 -27.99 9.54 15.28
C ASP A 289 -26.93 10.65 15.38
N TYR A 290 -25.96 10.69 14.44
CA TYR A 290 -24.84 11.63 14.41
C TYR A 290 -24.80 12.36 13.07
N ASP A 291 -24.31 13.60 13.10
CA ASP A 291 -24.06 14.40 11.92
C ASP A 291 -22.57 14.28 11.48
N LEU A 292 -22.27 14.60 10.23
CA LEU A 292 -20.90 14.55 9.71
C LEU A 292 -19.93 15.44 10.51
N GLU A 293 -20.44 16.49 11.14
CA GLU A 293 -19.70 17.42 11.99
C GLU A 293 -19.21 16.77 13.30
N ASP A 294 -19.83 15.67 13.71
CA ASP A 294 -19.41 14.87 14.86
C ASP A 294 -18.17 13.99 14.52
N PHE A 295 -17.84 13.88 13.23
CA PHE A 295 -16.66 13.16 12.71
C PHE A 295 -15.69 14.13 12.02
N PRO A 296 -15.11 15.10 12.73
CA PRO A 296 -14.26 16.11 12.11
C PRO A 296 -13.02 15.51 11.46
N LEU A 297 -12.60 16.13 10.36
CA LEU A 297 -11.34 15.79 9.70
C LEU A 297 -10.15 16.15 10.60
N VAL A 298 -9.13 15.31 10.55
CA VAL A 298 -7.83 15.53 11.19
C VAL A 298 -6.81 15.75 10.07
N GLU A 299 -6.40 17.01 9.87
CA GLU A 299 -5.59 17.42 8.71
C GLU A 299 -4.08 17.21 8.89
N ASP A 300 -3.60 17.09 10.14
CA ASP A 300 -2.17 17.08 10.47
C ASP A 300 -1.59 15.67 10.74
N ARG A 301 -2.14 14.63 10.09
CA ARG A 301 -1.64 13.26 10.26
C ARG A 301 -1.19 12.61 8.96
#